data_b8ae94a3556e44926ec3279364d2c9a8
#
_entry.id   b8ae94a3556e44926ec3279364d2c9a8
#
_cell.length_a   1.000
_cell.length_b   1.000
_cell.length_c   1.000
_cell.angle_alpha   90.00
_cell.angle_beta   90.00
_cell.angle_gamma   90.00
#
_symmetry.space_group_name_H-M   'P 1'
#
loop_
_entity.id
_entity.type
_entity.pdbx_description
1 polymer ?
#
loop_
_entity_poly.entity_id
_entity_poly.type
_entity_poly.pdbx_seq_one_letter_code
_entity_poly.pdbx_strand_id
1 'polypeptide(L)' 'MVILISMNNGENFTFDITEENYKSFKTDSLIYSWLKLNDYGFKTDTEVYIRKENISYYGLV' A
#
# COMPACT_ATOMS: atom_id res chain seq x y z
N MET A 1 -3.28 -1.33 -13.35
CA MET A 1 -3.62 -2.28 -12.28
C MET A 1 -4.12 -1.52 -11.07
N VAL A 2 -4.97 -2.14 -10.30
CA VAL A 2 -5.47 -1.55 -9.05
C VAL A 2 -5.02 -2.41 -7.89
N ILE A 3 -4.42 -1.79 -6.88
CA ILE A 3 -4.05 -2.48 -5.64
C ILE A 3 -5.16 -2.24 -4.61
N LEU A 4 -5.43 -3.26 -3.83
CA LEU A 4 -6.27 -3.17 -2.63
C LEU A 4 -5.38 -3.47 -1.43
N ILE A 5 -5.41 -2.58 -0.45
CA ILE A 5 -4.73 -2.79 0.83
C ILE A 5 -5.81 -2.74 1.92
N SER A 6 -5.99 -3.85 2.61
CA SER A 6 -6.98 -3.96 3.67
C SER A 6 -6.30 -3.94 5.03
N MET A 7 -6.74 -3.04 5.89
CA MET A 7 -6.17 -2.86 7.22
C MET A 7 -6.93 -3.66 8.26
N ASN A 8 -6.28 -3.99 9.37
CA ASN A 8 -6.88 -4.78 10.44
C ASN A 8 -8.10 -4.11 11.07
N ASN A 9 -8.19 -2.79 10.98
CA ASN A 9 -9.34 -2.04 11.51
C ASN A 9 -10.53 -1.98 10.54
N GLY A 10 -10.41 -2.66 9.38
CA GLY A 10 -11.47 -2.67 8.38
C GLY A 10 -11.34 -1.57 7.33
N GLU A 11 -10.39 -0.64 7.48
CA GLU A 11 -10.14 0.40 6.50
C GLU A 11 -9.48 -0.20 5.25
N ASN A 12 -9.88 0.29 4.08
CA ASN A 12 -9.34 -0.16 2.80
C ASN A 12 -8.79 1.00 1.99
N PHE A 13 -7.68 0.77 1.32
CA PHE A 13 -7.13 1.70 0.33
C PHE A 13 -7.12 1.00 -1.02
N THR A 14 -7.63 1.69 -2.04
CA THR A 14 -7.55 1.22 -3.43
C THR A 14 -7.02 2.35 -4.30
N PHE A 15 -6.08 2.05 -5.16
CA PHE A 15 -5.56 3.04 -6.09
C PHE A 15 -4.87 2.36 -7.27
N ASP A 16 -4.74 3.14 -8.35
CA ASP A 16 -4.02 2.65 -9.52
C ASP A 16 -2.54 2.54 -9.21
N ILE A 17 -1.94 1.42 -9.57
CA ILE A 17 -0.53 1.17 -9.32
C ILE A 17 0.10 0.56 -10.57
N THR A 18 1.33 0.96 -10.87
CA THR A 18 2.08 0.34 -11.94
C THR A 18 2.65 -1.00 -11.48
N GLU A 19 2.99 -1.85 -12.44
CA GLU A 19 3.64 -3.13 -12.12
C GLU A 19 4.92 -2.91 -11.33
N GLU A 20 5.72 -1.91 -11.73
CA GLU A 20 6.97 -1.57 -11.06
C GLU A 20 6.73 -1.16 -9.61
N ASN A 21 5.76 -0.27 -9.39
CA ASN A 21 5.43 0.19 -8.04
C ASN A 21 4.85 -0.94 -7.19
N TYR A 22 4.10 -1.84 -7.79
CA TYR A 22 3.58 -3.00 -7.06
C TYR A 22 4.70 -3.91 -6.59
N LYS A 23 5.69 -4.16 -7.46
CA LYS A 23 6.87 -4.94 -7.07
C LYS A 23 7.64 -4.27 -5.94
N SER A 24 7.79 -2.95 -6.01
CA SER A 24 8.45 -2.18 -4.95
C SER A 24 7.68 -2.28 -3.64
N PHE A 25 6.35 -2.16 -3.69
CA PHE A 25 5.51 -2.30 -2.51
C PHE A 25 5.68 -3.67 -1.87
N LYS A 26 5.66 -4.73 -2.66
CA LYS A 26 5.84 -6.10 -2.15
C LYS A 26 7.19 -6.25 -1.46
N THR A 27 8.26 -5.78 -2.08
CA THR A 27 9.60 -5.87 -1.53
C THR A 27 9.70 -5.05 -0.25
N ASP A 28 9.24 -3.81 -0.27
CA ASP A 28 9.34 -2.90 0.86
C ASP A 28 8.50 -3.39 2.05
N SER A 29 7.38 -4.06 1.78
CA SER A 29 6.54 -4.62 2.84
C SER A 29 7.23 -5.75 3.61
N LEU A 30 8.26 -6.33 3.03
CA LEU A 30 9.07 -7.35 3.71
C LEU A 30 10.22 -6.76 4.52
N ILE A 31 10.58 -5.50 4.26
CA ILE A 31 11.78 -4.87 4.82
C ILE A 31 11.42 -3.79 5.85
N TYR A 32 10.44 -2.96 5.53
CA TYR A 32 10.13 -1.76 6.33
C TYR A 32 8.89 -1.94 7.18
N SER A 33 8.91 -1.34 8.37
CA SER A 33 7.76 -1.34 9.28
C SER A 33 6.69 -0.31 8.85
N TRP A 34 7.11 0.75 8.16
CA TRP A 34 6.24 1.82 7.69
C TRP A 34 6.32 1.94 6.19
N LEU A 35 5.18 2.15 5.55
CA LEU A 35 5.07 2.32 4.12
C LEU A 35 4.33 3.62 3.84
N LYS A 36 4.91 4.47 2.99
CA LYS A 36 4.29 5.71 2.55
C LYS A 36 3.56 5.42 1.24
N LEU A 37 2.24 5.42 1.26
CA LEU A 37 1.45 5.03 0.09
C LEU A 37 1.70 5.93 -1.11
N ASN A 38 2.02 7.21 -0.87
CA ASN A 38 2.31 8.16 -1.94
C ASN A 38 3.51 7.73 -2.79
N ASP A 39 4.46 6.98 -2.22
CA ASP A 39 5.63 6.50 -2.96
C ASP A 39 5.25 5.42 -3.99
N TYR A 40 4.06 4.84 -3.88
CA TYR A 40 3.63 3.76 -4.76
C TYR A 40 2.52 4.17 -5.72
N GLY A 41 2.16 5.47 -5.71
CA GLY A 41 1.17 5.99 -6.65
C GLY A 41 -0.14 6.46 -6.04
N PHE A 42 -0.32 6.30 -4.73
CA PHE A 42 -1.50 6.84 -4.06
C PHE A 42 -1.44 8.37 -4.10
N LYS A 43 -2.43 8.98 -4.72
CA LYS A 43 -2.46 10.43 -4.92
C LYS A 43 -3.44 11.06 -3.96
N THR A 44 -2.91 11.90 -3.09
CA THR A 44 -3.69 12.64 -2.10
C THR A 44 -2.89 13.87 -1.69
N ASP A 45 -3.57 14.87 -1.14
CA ASP A 45 -2.95 16.11 -0.68
C ASP A 45 -2.11 15.93 0.59
N THR A 46 -2.32 14.82 1.29
CA THR A 46 -1.58 14.53 2.52
C THR A 46 -0.71 13.30 2.32
N GLU A 47 0.37 13.20 3.11
CA GLU A 47 1.19 12.01 3.14
C GLU A 47 0.49 10.94 3.97
N VAL A 48 0.34 9.74 3.40
CA VAL A 48 -0.31 8.65 4.10
C VAL A 48 0.71 7.56 4.40
N TYR A 49 0.96 7.34 5.68
CA TYR A 49 1.84 6.29 6.17
C TYR A 49 1.00 5.19 6.81
N ILE A 50 1.33 3.95 6.47
CA ILE A 50 0.68 2.79 7.08
C ILE A 50 1.75 1.91 7.72
N ARG A 51 1.39 1.26 8.84
CA ARG A 51 2.26 0.27 9.46
C ARG A 51 1.99 -1.08 8.82
N LYS A 52 3.05 -1.76 8.41
CA LYS A 52 2.94 -3.08 7.81
C LYS A 52 2.17 -4.05 8.69
N GLU A 53 2.41 -4.02 9.98
CA GLU A 53 1.76 -4.96 10.92
C GLU A 53 0.26 -4.76 11.01
N ASN A 54 -0.24 -3.60 10.57
CA ASN A 54 -1.67 -3.30 10.56
C ASN A 54 -2.35 -3.70 9.25
N ILE A 55 -1.60 -4.21 8.28
CA ILE A 55 -2.16 -4.71 7.03
C ILE A 55 -2.68 -6.12 7.26
N SER A 56 -3.98 -6.31 7.00
CA SER A 56 -4.59 -7.63 7.06
C SER A 56 -4.22 -8.44 5.82
N TYR A 57 -4.39 -7.83 4.65
CA TYR A 57 -3.99 -8.43 3.37
C TYR A 57 -3.91 -7.34 2.31
N TYR A 58 -3.24 -7.65 1.21
CA TYR A 58 -3.22 -6.78 0.04
C TYR A 58 -3.08 -7.63 -1.22
N GLY A 59 -3.45 -7.06 -2.35
CA GLY A 59 -3.33 -7.74 -3.63
C GLY A 59 -3.84 -6.88 -4.76
N LEU A 60 -3.80 -7.44 -5.95
CA LEU A 60 -4.34 -6.78 -7.14
C LEU A 60 -5.78 -7.20 -7.34
N VAL A 61 -6.61 -6.25 -7.73
CA VAL A 61 -8.03 -6.49 -8.02
C VAL A 61 -8.36 -6.17 -9.47
#